data_6c1d9ebe32fcc8b06e36e1064961edaa
#
_entry.id   6c1d9ebe32fcc8b06e36e1064961edaa
#
_cell.length_a   1.000
_cell.length_b   1.000
_cell.length_c   1.000
_cell.angle_alpha   90.00
_cell.angle_beta   90.00
_cell.angle_gamma   90.00
#
_symmetry.space_group_name_H-M   'P 1'
#
loop_
_entity.id
_entity.type
_entity.pdbx_description
1 polymer ?
#
loop_
_entity_poly.entity_id
_entity_poly.type
_entity_poly.pdbx_seq_one_letter_code
_entity_poly.pdbx_strand_id
1 'polypeptide(L)'
;MVAKYCPIKYRYITDEAVEHGILNDYEIIIHLLDLDKSLTYKQKTKKGYFPSSELKNYNYWTEKLMNAGSFKEEQILRVMRMKSMMGYPSKERYALRLFNKITDKVILFANTQEQADRMCTHSYHSSNKASEDNLKLFKDGDIDKLSCVLQLNEGVNIPNLKQGIIMHAYGNERKSAQRLGRLLRLNPTEKAIVHILCYDNTVDTTWVQNALEQYDDSKIKWIKANE
;
A
#
# COMPACT_ATOMS: atom_id res chain seq x y z
N MET A 1 15.81 16.47 -18.72
CA MET A 1 16.76 17.61 -18.62
C MET A 1 17.91 17.37 -17.65
N VAL A 2 17.68 16.74 -16.49
CA VAL A 2 18.75 16.43 -15.49
C VAL A 2 19.83 15.51 -16.04
N ALA A 3 19.48 14.45 -16.76
CA ALA A 3 20.44 13.47 -17.28
C ALA A 3 21.49 14.04 -18.24
N LYS A 4 21.25 15.21 -18.84
CA LYS A 4 22.21 15.88 -19.71
C LYS A 4 23.36 16.53 -18.93
N TYR A 5 23.09 16.98 -17.71
CA TYR A 5 24.05 17.68 -16.84
C TYR A 5 24.58 16.83 -15.69
N CYS A 6 23.83 15.76 -15.37
CA CYS A 6 24.20 14.81 -14.32
C CYS A 6 23.90 13.39 -14.81
N PRO A 7 24.78 12.79 -15.63
CA PRO A 7 24.58 11.43 -16.12
C PRO A 7 24.63 10.44 -14.97
N ILE A 8 23.69 9.47 -14.98
CA ILE A 8 23.69 8.35 -14.03
C ILE A 8 24.95 7.51 -14.34
N LYS A 9 25.89 7.50 -13.43
CA LYS A 9 27.13 6.71 -13.55
C LYS A 9 26.93 5.25 -13.11
N TYR A 10 26.06 5.03 -12.15
CA TYR A 10 25.75 3.72 -11.61
C TYR A 10 24.30 3.69 -11.08
N ARG A 11 23.62 2.57 -11.23
CA ARG A 11 22.29 2.33 -10.65
C ARG A 11 22.39 1.09 -9.78
N TYR A 12 22.24 1.26 -8.48
CA TYR A 12 22.14 0.16 -7.53
C TYR A 12 20.72 -0.42 -7.57
N ILE A 13 20.58 -1.70 -7.86
CA ILE A 13 19.30 -2.40 -7.74
C ILE A 13 19.13 -2.94 -6.32
N THR A 14 17.89 -3.25 -5.93
CA THR A 14 17.55 -3.65 -4.56
C THR A 14 18.31 -4.91 -4.12
N ASP A 15 18.41 -5.90 -4.99
CA ASP A 15 19.06 -7.18 -4.67
C ASP A 15 20.58 -7.05 -4.54
N GLU A 16 21.24 -6.25 -5.36
CA GLU A 16 22.66 -5.90 -5.18
C GLU A 16 22.89 -5.22 -3.81
N ALA A 17 21.97 -4.37 -3.38
CA ALA A 17 22.05 -3.71 -2.07
C ALA A 17 21.86 -4.70 -0.91
N VAL A 18 21.04 -5.75 -1.09
CA VAL A 18 20.90 -6.85 -0.13
C VAL A 18 22.17 -7.70 -0.09
N GLU A 19 22.72 -8.10 -1.23
CA GLU A 19 23.96 -8.89 -1.33
C GLU A 19 25.15 -8.19 -0.68
N HIS A 20 25.23 -6.87 -0.79
CA HIS A 20 26.28 -6.07 -0.16
C HIS A 20 25.96 -5.66 1.30
N GLY A 21 24.89 -6.20 1.90
CA GLY A 21 24.51 -5.92 3.29
C GLY A 21 24.05 -4.47 3.57
N ILE A 22 23.68 -3.72 2.53
CA ILE A 22 23.16 -2.35 2.65
C ILE A 22 21.68 -2.35 2.99
N LEU A 23 20.94 -3.36 2.47
CA LEU A 23 19.53 -3.60 2.76
C LEU A 23 19.36 -4.99 3.37
N ASN A 24 18.28 -5.18 4.11
CA ASN A 24 17.89 -6.48 4.64
C ASN A 24 17.47 -7.43 3.53
N ASP A 25 17.62 -8.74 3.79
CA ASP A 25 16.86 -9.73 3.03
C ASP A 25 15.36 -9.51 3.25
N TYR A 26 14.55 -9.84 2.23
CA TYR A 26 13.12 -9.53 2.25
C TYR A 26 12.28 -10.66 1.66
N GLU A 27 11.01 -10.64 2.02
CA GLU A 27 9.96 -11.43 1.38
C GLU A 27 8.75 -10.52 1.16
N ILE A 28 8.19 -10.56 -0.06
CA ILE A 28 6.99 -9.80 -0.42
C ILE A 28 5.85 -10.79 -0.63
N ILE A 29 4.77 -10.60 0.13
CA ILE A 29 3.59 -11.45 0.07
C ILE A 29 2.42 -10.63 -0.49
N ILE A 30 1.98 -10.98 -1.70
CA ILE A 30 0.83 -10.36 -2.35
C ILE A 30 -0.42 -11.12 -1.97
N HIS A 31 -1.34 -10.45 -1.28
CA HIS A 31 -2.64 -11.01 -0.90
C HIS A 31 -3.67 -10.65 -1.97
N LEU A 32 -4.08 -11.65 -2.75
CA LEU A 32 -5.11 -11.50 -3.78
C LEU A 32 -6.50 -11.59 -3.17
N LEU A 33 -7.23 -10.49 -3.20
CA LEU A 33 -8.61 -10.38 -2.71
C LEU A 33 -9.59 -10.33 -3.89
N ASP A 34 -10.73 -10.96 -3.73
CA ASP A 34 -11.85 -10.79 -4.66
C ASP A 34 -12.64 -9.53 -4.32
N LEU A 35 -13.19 -8.87 -5.34
CA LEU A 35 -14.15 -7.78 -5.14
C LEU A 35 -15.44 -8.32 -4.56
N ASP A 36 -15.93 -7.74 -3.47
CA ASP A 36 -17.18 -8.14 -2.82
C ASP A 36 -18.36 -7.99 -3.79
N LYS A 37 -19.14 -9.06 -3.93
CA LYS A 37 -20.34 -9.12 -4.78
C LYS A 37 -21.61 -8.75 -4.02
N SER A 38 -21.56 -8.71 -2.70
CA SER A 38 -22.69 -8.35 -1.83
C SER A 38 -22.96 -6.84 -1.86
N LEU A 39 -24.19 -6.44 -1.53
CA LEU A 39 -24.60 -5.03 -1.54
C LEU A 39 -24.16 -4.26 -0.28
N THR A 40 -22.91 -4.44 0.12
CA THR A 40 -22.33 -3.80 1.31
C THR A 40 -21.68 -2.44 1.03
N TYR A 41 -21.42 -2.14 -0.24
CA TYR A 41 -20.82 -0.88 -0.66
C TYR A 41 -21.89 0.20 -0.85
N LYS A 42 -21.67 1.39 -0.29
CA LYS A 42 -22.55 2.55 -0.46
C LYS A 42 -21.96 3.48 -1.53
N GLN A 43 -22.54 3.43 -2.73
CA GLN A 43 -22.13 4.32 -3.80
C GLN A 43 -22.71 5.72 -3.61
N LYS A 44 -21.86 6.75 -3.57
CA LYS A 44 -22.26 8.15 -3.50
C LYS A 44 -22.70 8.65 -4.87
N THR A 45 -23.82 9.35 -4.92
CA THR A 45 -24.33 10.05 -6.11
C THR A 45 -24.71 11.50 -5.77
N LYS A 46 -25.09 12.28 -6.78
CA LYS A 46 -25.61 13.65 -6.56
C LYS A 46 -26.87 13.68 -5.68
N LYS A 47 -27.68 12.59 -5.69
CA LYS A 47 -28.95 12.47 -4.96
C LYS A 47 -28.83 11.72 -3.61
N GLY A 48 -27.63 11.33 -3.21
CA GLY A 48 -27.41 10.59 -1.97
C GLY A 48 -26.62 9.29 -2.18
N TYR A 49 -26.84 8.31 -1.32
CA TYR A 49 -26.18 7.01 -1.36
C TYR A 49 -27.17 5.93 -1.80
N PHE A 50 -26.70 4.98 -2.61
CA PHE A 50 -27.49 3.77 -2.90
C PHE A 50 -26.64 2.50 -2.67
N PRO A 51 -27.27 1.36 -2.28
CA PRO A 51 -26.57 0.10 -2.10
C PRO A 51 -26.00 -0.42 -3.43
N SER A 52 -24.74 -0.83 -3.40
CA SER A 52 -24.04 -1.43 -4.53
C SER A 52 -23.11 -2.52 -4.03
N SER A 53 -22.43 -3.22 -4.94
CA SER A 53 -21.30 -4.07 -4.60
C SER A 53 -20.00 -3.45 -5.12
N GLU A 54 -18.89 -3.86 -4.56
CA GLU A 54 -17.57 -3.43 -5.02
C GLU A 54 -17.36 -3.81 -6.49
N LEU A 55 -17.74 -5.04 -6.87
CA LEU A 55 -17.64 -5.53 -8.24
C LEU A 55 -18.49 -4.68 -9.21
N LYS A 56 -19.74 -4.38 -8.86
CA LYS A 56 -20.60 -3.53 -9.71
C LYS A 56 -20.05 -2.13 -9.87
N ASN A 57 -19.52 -1.55 -8.79
CA ASN A 57 -18.94 -0.23 -8.83
C ASN A 57 -17.65 -0.21 -9.68
N TYR A 58 -16.78 -1.22 -9.53
CA TYR A 58 -15.57 -1.35 -10.34
C TYR A 58 -15.88 -1.48 -11.84
N ASN A 59 -16.86 -2.35 -12.18
CA ASN A 59 -17.29 -2.54 -13.57
C ASN A 59 -17.88 -1.26 -14.16
N TYR A 60 -18.70 -0.53 -13.39
CA TYR A 60 -19.26 0.76 -13.82
C TYR A 60 -18.15 1.76 -14.20
N TRP A 61 -17.15 1.93 -13.36
CA TRP A 61 -16.04 2.85 -13.67
C TRP A 61 -15.16 2.36 -14.83
N THR A 62 -14.99 1.05 -14.96
CA THR A 62 -14.23 0.44 -16.06
C THR A 62 -14.96 0.62 -17.39
N GLU A 63 -16.27 0.40 -17.44
CA GLU A 63 -17.10 0.63 -18.62
C GLU A 63 -17.09 2.13 -19.03
N LYS A 64 -17.25 3.02 -18.06
CA LYS A 64 -17.13 4.47 -18.30
C LYS A 64 -15.78 4.85 -18.91
N LEU A 65 -14.71 4.26 -18.40
CA LEU A 65 -13.36 4.49 -18.89
C LEU A 65 -13.17 4.00 -20.33
N MET A 66 -13.71 2.81 -20.66
CA MET A 66 -13.67 2.26 -22.03
C MET A 66 -14.42 3.13 -23.05
N ASN A 67 -15.45 3.85 -22.61
CA ASN A 67 -16.29 4.71 -23.44
C ASN A 67 -15.92 6.20 -23.32
N ALA A 68 -14.74 6.53 -22.80
CA ALA A 68 -14.30 7.92 -22.66
C ALA A 68 -14.13 8.60 -24.03
N GLY A 69 -14.76 9.74 -24.21
CA GLY A 69 -14.76 10.49 -25.49
C GLY A 69 -13.52 11.38 -25.69
N SER A 70 -12.67 11.53 -24.65
CA SER A 70 -11.48 12.37 -24.72
C SER A 70 -10.40 11.92 -23.74
N PHE A 71 -9.16 12.25 -24.04
CA PHE A 71 -8.01 11.99 -23.14
C PHE A 71 -8.20 12.61 -21.75
N LYS A 72 -8.74 13.82 -21.67
CA LYS A 72 -9.01 14.48 -20.38
C LYS A 72 -10.05 13.72 -19.55
N GLU A 73 -11.11 13.27 -20.19
CA GLU A 73 -12.15 12.46 -19.54
C GLU A 73 -11.57 11.13 -19.06
N GLU A 74 -10.77 10.46 -19.90
CA GLU A 74 -10.08 9.22 -19.53
C GLU A 74 -9.25 9.39 -18.26
N GLN A 75 -8.44 10.45 -18.14
CA GLN A 75 -7.64 10.70 -16.95
C GLN A 75 -8.51 10.90 -15.69
N ILE A 76 -9.61 11.63 -15.82
CA ILE A 76 -10.56 11.82 -14.70
C ILE A 76 -11.17 10.48 -14.27
N LEU A 77 -11.62 9.67 -15.22
CA LEU A 77 -12.25 8.38 -14.94
C LEU A 77 -11.26 7.36 -14.34
N ARG A 78 -10.00 7.36 -14.76
CA ARG A 78 -8.92 6.57 -14.12
C ARG A 78 -8.78 6.95 -12.64
N VAL A 79 -8.75 8.24 -12.31
CA VAL A 79 -8.66 8.71 -10.92
C VAL A 79 -9.92 8.33 -10.13
N MET A 80 -11.12 8.43 -10.73
CA MET A 80 -12.38 8.06 -10.06
C MET A 80 -12.43 6.57 -9.75
N ARG A 81 -12.04 5.69 -10.69
CA ARG A 81 -11.93 4.25 -10.47
C ARG A 81 -10.93 3.93 -9.35
N MET A 82 -9.75 4.52 -9.39
CA MET A 82 -8.73 4.35 -8.36
C MET A 82 -9.26 4.75 -6.98
N LYS A 83 -9.87 5.93 -6.84
CA LYS A 83 -10.44 6.42 -5.58
C LYS A 83 -11.55 5.51 -5.06
N SER A 84 -12.39 4.96 -5.94
CA SER A 84 -13.43 4.00 -5.56
C SER A 84 -12.82 2.73 -4.97
N MET A 85 -11.84 2.15 -5.65
CA MET A 85 -11.16 0.93 -5.18
C MET A 85 -10.47 1.13 -3.82
N MET A 86 -9.91 2.32 -3.58
CA MET A 86 -9.29 2.65 -2.30
C MET A 86 -10.29 2.73 -1.14
N GLY A 87 -11.55 3.01 -1.44
CA GLY A 87 -12.62 3.09 -0.46
C GLY A 87 -13.42 1.80 -0.27
N TYR A 88 -13.05 0.69 -0.90
CA TYR A 88 -13.79 -0.57 -0.77
C TYR A 88 -13.57 -1.23 0.60
N PRO A 89 -14.65 -1.60 1.29
CA PRO A 89 -14.58 -2.10 2.66
C PRO A 89 -13.97 -3.50 2.80
N SER A 90 -14.00 -4.35 1.75
CA SER A 90 -13.43 -5.71 1.84
C SER A 90 -11.92 -5.68 2.09
N LYS A 91 -11.19 -4.81 1.39
CA LYS A 91 -9.74 -4.65 1.57
C LYS A 91 -9.40 -4.11 2.97
N GLU A 92 -10.21 -3.18 3.47
CA GLU A 92 -10.05 -2.62 4.82
C GLU A 92 -10.29 -3.68 5.90
N ARG A 93 -11.36 -4.47 5.76
CA ARG A 93 -11.64 -5.61 6.68
C ARG A 93 -10.50 -6.63 6.68
N TYR A 94 -10.00 -6.98 5.50
CA TYR A 94 -8.87 -7.91 5.39
C TYR A 94 -7.59 -7.34 6.01
N ALA A 95 -7.26 -6.07 5.71
CA ALA A 95 -6.13 -5.38 6.27
C ALA A 95 -6.15 -5.40 7.80
N LEU A 96 -7.30 -5.09 8.39
CA LEU A 96 -7.47 -5.08 9.85
C LEU A 96 -7.27 -6.46 10.46
N ARG A 97 -7.82 -7.52 9.85
CA ARG A 97 -7.62 -8.91 10.31
C ARG A 97 -6.14 -9.31 10.26
N LEU A 98 -5.47 -9.03 9.12
CA LEU A 98 -4.05 -9.32 8.95
C LEU A 98 -3.20 -8.56 9.96
N PHE A 99 -3.46 -7.27 10.11
CA PHE A 99 -2.75 -6.40 11.05
C PHE A 99 -2.90 -6.85 12.50
N ASN A 100 -4.10 -7.30 12.89
CA ASN A 100 -4.34 -7.83 14.23
C ASN A 100 -3.71 -9.21 14.46
N LYS A 101 -3.62 -10.03 13.43
CA LYS A 101 -3.03 -11.38 13.48
C LYS A 101 -1.50 -11.35 13.64
N ILE A 102 -0.84 -10.35 13.10
CA ILE A 102 0.61 -10.19 13.23
C ILE A 102 0.94 -9.84 14.68
N THR A 103 1.83 -10.62 15.28
CA THR A 103 2.32 -10.44 16.67
C THR A 103 3.62 -9.65 16.74
N ASP A 104 4.37 -9.63 15.65
CA ASP A 104 5.59 -8.84 15.53
C ASP A 104 5.28 -7.34 15.41
N LYS A 105 6.30 -6.52 15.62
CA LYS A 105 6.24 -5.09 15.35
C LYS A 105 5.92 -4.83 13.89
N VAL A 106 4.81 -4.15 13.63
CA VAL A 106 4.26 -3.99 12.28
C VAL A 106 3.75 -2.58 12.02
N ILE A 107 4.02 -2.08 10.82
CA ILE A 107 3.47 -0.81 10.33
C ILE A 107 2.47 -1.04 9.19
N LEU A 108 1.36 -0.30 9.21
CA LEU A 108 0.35 -0.35 8.16
C LEU A 108 0.29 0.99 7.41
N PHE A 109 0.45 0.94 6.09
CA PHE A 109 0.30 2.09 5.21
C PHE A 109 -1.12 2.15 4.64
N ALA A 110 -1.90 3.07 5.18
CA ALA A 110 -3.24 3.40 4.71
C ALA A 110 -3.20 4.44 3.57
N ASN A 111 -4.34 4.67 2.94
CA ASN A 111 -4.46 5.66 1.86
C ASN A 111 -4.91 7.03 2.34
N THR A 112 -5.81 7.08 3.31
CA THR A 112 -6.33 8.32 3.90
C THR A 112 -6.12 8.33 5.41
N GLN A 113 -6.19 9.53 5.99
CA GLN A 113 -6.05 9.73 7.42
C GLN A 113 -7.14 9.01 8.20
N GLU A 114 -8.39 9.12 7.74
CA GLU A 114 -9.53 8.43 8.36
C GLU A 114 -9.38 6.90 8.27
N GLN A 115 -8.78 6.39 7.19
CA GLN A 115 -8.48 4.97 7.08
C GLN A 115 -7.39 4.55 8.08
N ALA A 116 -6.34 5.35 8.25
CA ALA A 116 -5.30 5.09 9.24
C ALA A 116 -5.87 5.06 10.66
N ASP A 117 -6.73 6.03 11.00
CA ASP A 117 -7.38 6.10 12.33
C ASP A 117 -8.29 4.90 12.61
N ARG A 118 -8.94 4.35 11.57
CA ARG A 118 -9.76 3.12 11.73
C ARG A 118 -8.91 1.85 11.88
N MET A 119 -7.69 1.85 11.34
CA MET A 119 -6.81 0.67 11.40
C MET A 119 -6.13 0.51 12.77
N CYS A 120 -5.75 1.61 13.42
CA CYS A 120 -5.03 1.58 14.68
C CYS A 120 -5.34 2.81 15.53
N THR A 121 -5.44 2.62 16.84
CA THR A 121 -5.57 3.71 17.81
C THR A 121 -4.35 4.65 17.77
N HIS A 122 -3.17 4.06 17.47
CA HIS A 122 -1.95 4.82 17.27
C HIS A 122 -1.74 5.05 15.77
N SER A 123 -2.17 6.21 15.27
CA SER A 123 -1.99 6.60 13.89
C SER A 123 -0.95 7.72 13.76
N TYR A 124 -0.26 7.74 12.61
CA TYR A 124 0.73 8.76 12.26
C TYR A 124 0.34 9.45 10.96
N HIS A 125 -0.13 10.69 11.06
CA HIS A 125 -0.46 11.57 9.93
C HIS A 125 -0.60 13.02 10.39
N SER A 126 -0.58 13.97 9.45
CA SER A 126 -0.51 15.41 9.72
C SER A 126 -1.67 16.01 10.53
N SER A 127 -2.83 15.37 10.53
CA SER A 127 -4.01 15.87 11.30
C SER A 127 -4.13 15.28 12.70
N ASN A 128 -3.35 14.24 13.03
CA ASN A 128 -3.34 13.66 14.36
C ASN A 128 -2.35 14.39 15.25
N LYS A 129 -2.83 15.06 16.29
CA LYS A 129 -1.98 15.83 17.23
C LYS A 129 -1.00 14.95 18.01
N ALA A 130 -1.33 13.67 18.21
CA ALA A 130 -0.49 12.69 18.89
C ALA A 130 0.49 11.95 17.96
N SER A 131 0.61 12.35 16.68
CA SER A 131 1.41 11.63 15.69
C SER A 131 2.86 11.42 16.14
N GLU A 132 3.54 12.45 16.61
CA GLU A 132 4.95 12.35 17.02
C GLU A 132 5.10 11.50 18.29
N ASP A 133 4.16 11.59 19.23
CA ASP A 133 4.15 10.76 20.44
C ASP A 133 3.90 9.28 20.06
N ASN A 134 2.95 9.00 19.19
CA ASN A 134 2.69 7.65 18.68
C ASN A 134 3.91 7.06 17.97
N LEU A 135 4.59 7.87 17.15
CA LEU A 135 5.82 7.43 16.49
C LEU A 135 6.94 7.16 17.48
N LYS A 136 7.08 7.97 18.53
CA LYS A 136 8.05 7.77 19.60
C LYS A 136 7.78 6.47 20.36
N LEU A 137 6.54 6.25 20.83
CA LEU A 137 6.14 5.00 21.49
C LEU A 137 6.42 3.77 20.60
N PHE A 138 6.17 3.90 19.31
CA PHE A 138 6.46 2.82 18.35
C PHE A 138 7.96 2.58 18.17
N LYS A 139 8.79 3.62 18.15
CA LYS A 139 10.25 3.48 18.09
C LYS A 139 10.82 2.85 19.37
N ASP A 140 10.37 3.32 20.51
CA ASP A 140 10.85 2.89 21.82
C ASP A 140 10.40 1.45 22.16
N GLY A 141 9.39 0.92 21.44
CA GLY A 141 8.88 -0.44 21.63
C GLY A 141 7.78 -0.53 22.68
N ASP A 142 7.23 0.60 23.10
CA ASP A 142 6.07 0.65 23.99
C ASP A 142 4.78 0.21 23.31
N ILE A 143 4.75 0.31 21.98
CA ILE A 143 3.69 -0.22 21.12
C ILE A 143 4.29 -0.96 19.92
N ASP A 144 3.63 -2.04 19.48
CA ASP A 144 4.08 -2.87 18.37
C ASP A 144 3.31 -2.62 17.07
N LYS A 145 2.30 -1.75 17.10
CA LYS A 145 1.44 -1.50 15.95
C LYS A 145 1.25 -0.01 15.70
N LEU A 146 1.51 0.40 14.46
CA LEU A 146 1.33 1.78 14.01
C LEU A 146 0.66 1.78 12.63
N SER A 147 -0.36 2.59 12.44
CA SER A 147 -0.89 2.92 11.12
C SER A 147 -0.40 4.28 10.66
N CYS A 148 -0.14 4.45 9.38
CA CYS A 148 0.30 5.73 8.83
C CYS A 148 -0.26 6.00 7.44
N VAL A 149 -0.29 7.29 7.07
CA VAL A 149 -0.57 7.73 5.70
C VAL A 149 0.74 8.18 5.08
N LEU A 150 1.12 7.58 3.96
CA LEU A 150 2.14 7.98 2.98
C LEU A 150 3.49 8.55 3.45
N GLN A 151 3.55 9.22 4.59
CA GLN A 151 4.69 10.00 5.04
C GLN A 151 5.18 9.54 6.41
N LEU A 152 5.95 8.47 6.43
CA LEU A 152 7.01 8.46 7.42
C LEU A 152 8.09 9.40 6.87
N ASN A 153 8.46 10.42 7.65
CA ASN A 153 9.49 11.38 7.29
C ASN A 153 10.76 10.66 6.81
N GLU A 154 11.40 11.19 5.77
CA GLU A 154 12.67 10.66 5.28
C GLU A 154 13.66 10.55 6.44
N GLY A 155 14.29 9.39 6.58
CA GLY A 155 15.30 9.15 7.62
C GLY A 155 14.80 8.59 8.95
N VAL A 156 13.51 8.27 9.10
CA VAL A 156 13.02 7.60 10.31
C VAL A 156 13.48 6.14 10.33
N ASN A 157 14.43 5.84 11.22
CA ASN A 157 14.78 4.48 11.57
C ASN A 157 13.85 3.97 12.67
N ILE A 158 13.25 2.79 12.49
CA ILE A 158 12.34 2.15 13.46
C ILE A 158 12.99 0.84 13.89
N PRO A 159 13.57 0.78 15.10
CA PRO A 159 14.20 -0.45 15.59
C PRO A 159 13.20 -1.62 15.65
N ASN A 160 13.68 -2.81 15.30
CA ASN A 160 12.94 -4.07 15.39
C ASN A 160 11.63 -4.12 14.55
N LEU A 161 11.47 -3.26 13.57
CA LEU A 161 10.34 -3.36 12.64
C LEU A 161 10.59 -4.54 11.71
N LYS A 162 9.72 -5.54 11.72
CA LYS A 162 9.87 -6.78 10.93
C LYS A 162 8.88 -6.86 9.78
N GLN A 163 7.71 -6.27 9.95
CA GLN A 163 6.62 -6.43 9.00
C GLN A 163 5.99 -5.10 8.60
N GLY A 164 5.55 -5.03 7.37
CA GLY A 164 4.81 -3.89 6.85
C GLY A 164 3.62 -4.33 6.00
N ILE A 165 2.51 -3.62 6.11
CA ILE A 165 1.32 -3.84 5.29
C ILE A 165 1.09 -2.62 4.41
N ILE A 166 1.03 -2.83 3.10
CA ILE A 166 0.67 -1.80 2.11
C ILE A 166 -0.75 -2.10 1.64
N MET A 167 -1.71 -1.29 2.06
CA MET A 167 -3.11 -1.50 1.68
C MET A 167 -3.38 -1.23 0.19
N HIS A 168 -2.65 -0.30 -0.40
CA HIS A 168 -2.84 0.09 -1.79
C HIS A 168 -1.50 0.33 -2.48
N ALA A 169 -1.21 -0.46 -3.52
CA ALA A 169 -0.16 -0.16 -4.47
C ALA A 169 -0.69 0.90 -5.46
N TYR A 170 -0.02 2.02 -5.55
CA TYR A 170 -0.39 3.03 -6.54
C TYR A 170 0.34 2.76 -7.85
N GLY A 171 -0.28 3.08 -8.98
CA GLY A 171 0.35 3.07 -10.29
C GLY A 171 1.53 4.06 -10.46
N ASN A 172 2.12 4.50 -9.35
CA ASN A 172 3.32 5.31 -9.33
C ASN A 172 4.43 4.49 -8.64
N GLU A 173 5.26 3.85 -9.45
CA GLU A 173 6.41 3.00 -9.09
C GLU A 173 7.28 3.65 -8.01
N ARG A 174 7.56 4.95 -8.15
CA ARG A 174 8.43 5.69 -7.21
C ARG A 174 7.89 5.69 -5.78
N LYS A 175 6.57 5.86 -5.59
CA LYS A 175 5.98 5.88 -4.25
C LYS A 175 5.92 4.51 -3.61
N SER A 176 5.65 3.47 -4.38
CA SER A 176 5.63 2.09 -3.90
C SER A 176 7.04 1.61 -3.56
N ALA A 177 8.02 1.87 -4.43
CA ALA A 177 9.43 1.58 -4.20
C ALA A 177 9.98 2.33 -2.96
N GLN A 178 9.58 3.57 -2.73
CA GLN A 178 9.98 4.31 -1.52
C GLN A 178 9.44 3.70 -0.24
N ARG A 179 8.21 3.18 -0.24
CA ARG A 179 7.62 2.49 0.93
C ARG A 179 8.33 1.18 1.21
N LEU A 180 8.50 0.36 0.17
CA LEU A 180 9.25 -0.89 0.25
C LEU A 180 10.67 -0.64 0.73
N GLY A 181 11.39 0.29 0.11
CA GLY A 181 12.76 0.62 0.49
C GLY A 181 12.93 1.12 1.94
N ARG A 182 11.88 1.66 2.55
CA ARG A 182 11.89 2.03 3.99
C ARG A 182 11.72 0.83 4.90
N LEU A 183 10.87 -0.12 4.50
CA LEU A 183 10.68 -1.37 5.21
C LEU A 183 11.93 -2.28 5.14
N LEU A 184 12.73 -2.14 4.07
CA LEU A 184 13.92 -2.95 3.84
C LEU A 184 15.21 -2.43 4.54
N ARG A 185 15.18 -1.27 5.17
CA ARG A 185 16.38 -0.65 5.81
C ARG A 185 16.54 -0.96 7.29
N LEU A 186 15.93 -2.02 7.81
CA LEU A 186 15.63 -2.04 9.24
C LEU A 186 16.69 -2.66 10.12
N ASN A 187 17.24 -3.78 9.74
CA ASN A 187 18.31 -4.41 10.50
C ASN A 187 18.98 -5.46 9.59
N PRO A 188 20.26 -5.33 9.21
CA PRO A 188 20.89 -6.22 8.21
C PRO A 188 20.89 -7.71 8.56
N THR A 189 20.58 -8.06 9.80
CA THR A 189 20.55 -9.45 10.28
C THR A 189 19.15 -10.08 10.27
N GLU A 190 18.09 -9.33 9.99
CA GLU A 190 16.71 -9.81 10.04
C GLU A 190 16.02 -9.70 8.68
N LYS A 191 15.19 -10.69 8.33
CA LYS A 191 14.38 -10.69 7.11
C LYS A 191 13.15 -9.81 7.28
N ALA A 192 12.97 -8.86 6.35
CA ALA A 192 11.78 -8.02 6.31
C ALA A 192 10.63 -8.72 5.56
N ILE A 193 9.42 -8.68 6.09
CA ILE A 193 8.22 -9.22 5.43
C ILE A 193 7.29 -8.06 5.05
N VAL A 194 6.98 -7.96 3.77
CA VAL A 194 6.08 -6.94 3.25
C VAL A 194 4.81 -7.57 2.69
N HIS A 195 3.68 -7.21 3.25
CA HIS A 195 2.36 -7.61 2.77
C HIS A 195 1.78 -6.53 1.87
N ILE A 196 1.37 -6.88 0.65
CA ILE A 196 0.69 -5.97 -0.28
C ILE A 196 -0.70 -6.53 -0.55
N LEU A 197 -1.72 -5.70 -0.35
CA LEU A 197 -3.10 -6.09 -0.61
C LEU A 197 -3.50 -5.69 -2.04
N CYS A 198 -3.97 -6.65 -2.81
CA CYS A 198 -4.26 -6.49 -4.23
C CYS A 198 -5.63 -7.07 -4.56
N TYR A 199 -6.48 -6.33 -5.27
CA TYR A 199 -7.68 -6.92 -5.85
C TYR A 199 -7.36 -7.71 -7.10
N ASP A 200 -7.66 -9.01 -7.06
CA ASP A 200 -7.48 -9.92 -8.20
C ASP A 200 -8.38 -9.53 -9.38
N ASN A 201 -7.91 -9.83 -10.59
CA ASN A 201 -8.63 -9.54 -11.84
C ASN A 201 -9.06 -8.05 -11.99
N THR A 202 -8.26 -7.13 -11.46
CA THR A 202 -8.49 -5.69 -11.58
C THR A 202 -7.20 -4.96 -12.02
N VAL A 203 -7.31 -3.66 -12.25
CA VAL A 203 -6.13 -2.81 -12.53
C VAL A 203 -5.13 -2.76 -11.36
N ASP A 204 -5.57 -3.14 -10.16
CA ASP A 204 -4.70 -3.19 -8.98
C ASP A 204 -3.55 -4.21 -9.17
N THR A 205 -3.83 -5.35 -9.83
CA THR A 205 -2.80 -6.33 -10.19
C THR A 205 -1.70 -5.72 -11.06
N THR A 206 -2.09 -4.94 -12.07
CA THR A 206 -1.11 -4.24 -12.93
C THR A 206 -0.27 -3.24 -12.13
N TRP A 207 -0.88 -2.51 -11.20
CA TRP A 207 -0.16 -1.56 -10.36
C TRP A 207 0.83 -2.24 -9.42
N VAL A 208 0.45 -3.40 -8.85
CA VAL A 208 1.34 -4.20 -8.01
C VAL A 208 2.50 -4.76 -8.84
N GLN A 209 2.23 -5.35 -10.01
CA GLN A 209 3.26 -5.86 -10.89
C GLN A 209 4.29 -4.78 -11.27
N ASN A 210 3.82 -3.61 -11.71
CA ASN A 210 4.71 -2.48 -12.04
C ASN A 210 5.53 -1.99 -10.83
N ALA A 211 4.94 -2.03 -9.62
CA ALA A 211 5.64 -1.62 -8.42
C ALA A 211 6.76 -2.58 -8.01
N LEU A 212 6.68 -3.82 -8.47
CA LEU A 212 7.61 -4.91 -8.13
C LEU A 212 8.63 -5.21 -9.24
N GLU A 213 8.59 -4.52 -10.35
CA GLU A 213 9.41 -4.77 -11.55
C GLU A 213 10.93 -4.83 -11.29
N GLN A 214 11.40 -4.23 -10.19
CA GLN A 214 12.82 -4.16 -9.82
C GLN A 214 13.17 -5.08 -8.64
N TYR A 215 12.29 -6.00 -8.26
CA TYR A 215 12.50 -6.93 -7.15
C TYR A 215 12.65 -8.36 -7.69
N ASP A 216 13.39 -9.19 -6.96
CA ASP A 216 13.60 -10.59 -7.30
C ASP A 216 12.30 -11.39 -7.18
N ASP A 217 11.83 -11.97 -8.27
CA ASP A 217 10.60 -12.77 -8.33
C ASP A 217 10.63 -13.97 -7.36
N SER A 218 11.81 -14.52 -7.06
CA SER A 218 11.95 -15.63 -6.11
C SER A 218 11.58 -15.24 -4.67
N LYS A 219 11.60 -13.95 -4.36
CA LYS A 219 11.25 -13.38 -3.06
C LYS A 219 9.79 -12.89 -3.01
N ILE A 220 9.03 -13.05 -4.10
CA ILE A 220 7.64 -12.59 -4.22
C ILE A 220 6.70 -13.79 -4.21
N LYS A 221 5.74 -13.79 -3.28
CA LYS A 221 4.71 -14.83 -3.18
C LYS A 221 3.33 -14.25 -3.42
N TRP A 222 2.59 -14.85 -4.33
CA TRP A 222 1.19 -14.51 -4.60
C TRP A 222 0.30 -15.54 -3.91
N ILE A 223 -0.56 -15.08 -3.01
CA ILE A 223 -1.47 -15.97 -2.26
C ILE A 223 -2.91 -15.47 -2.37
N LYS A 224 -3.87 -16.40 -2.47
CA LYS A 224 -5.28 -16.03 -2.35
C LYS A 224 -5.59 -15.66 -0.90
N ALA A 225 -6.22 -14.51 -0.72
CA ALA A 225 -6.73 -14.09 0.57
C ALA A 225 -7.95 -14.96 0.91
N ASN A 226 -7.79 -15.86 1.87
CA ASN A 226 -8.93 -16.60 2.40
C ASN A 226 -9.73 -15.67 3.32
N GLU A 227 -11.05 -15.63 3.12
CA GLU A 227 -11.99 -14.86 3.96
C GLU A 227 -12.05 -15.37 5.40
#